data_feb69f553af4b479f075d2e003bdf914
#
_entry.id   feb69f553af4b479f075d2e003bdf914
#
_cell.length_a   1.000
_cell.length_b   1.000
_cell.length_c   1.000
_cell.angle_alpha   90.00
_cell.angle_beta   90.00
_cell.angle_gamma   90.00
#
_symmetry.space_group_name_H-M   'P 1'
#
loop_
_entity.id
_entity.type
_entity.pdbx_description
1 polymer ?
#
loop_
_entity_poly.entity_id
_entity_poly.type
_entity_poly.pdbx_seq_one_letter_code
_entity_poly.pdbx_strand_id
1 'polypeptide(L)' 'MNADPVLLQMKYSRIVAMLAKRKNISMLEALTIFYHSQLYQLISEGISDMHCMSDEYLVQELMME' A
#
# COMPACT_ATOMS: atom_id res chain seq x y z
N MET A 1 -17.14 -8.16 4.80
CA MET A 1 -16.40 -8.13 6.07
C MET A 1 -15.49 -6.93 6.10
N ASN A 2 -15.52 -6.18 7.17
CA ASN A 2 -14.68 -5.01 7.29
C ASN A 2 -13.28 -5.40 7.73
N ALA A 3 -12.27 -4.79 7.13
CA ALA A 3 -10.89 -5.00 7.55
C ALA A 3 -10.68 -4.38 8.93
N ASP A 4 -9.94 -5.08 9.77
CA ASP A 4 -9.55 -4.55 11.07
C ASP A 4 -8.62 -3.35 10.85
N PRO A 5 -8.93 -2.16 11.40
CA PRO A 5 -8.09 -0.98 11.19
C PRO A 5 -6.64 -1.17 11.62
N VAL A 6 -6.40 -1.93 12.68
CA VAL A 6 -5.03 -2.20 13.15
C VAL A 6 -4.29 -3.06 12.15
N LEU A 7 -4.93 -4.12 11.67
CA LEU A 7 -4.32 -5.01 10.68
C LEU A 7 -4.05 -4.26 9.38
N LEU A 8 -4.95 -3.38 9.00
CA LEU A 8 -4.80 -2.59 7.78
C LEU A 8 -3.61 -1.62 7.89
N GLN A 9 -3.44 -0.99 9.05
CA GLN A 9 -2.30 -0.11 9.29
C GLN A 9 -0.98 -0.88 9.23
N MET A 10 -0.96 -2.09 9.78
CA MET A 10 0.22 -2.94 9.71
C MET A 10 0.54 -3.32 8.26
N LYS A 11 -0.48 -3.60 7.49
CA LYS A 11 -0.31 -3.92 6.07
C LYS A 11 0.25 -2.73 5.31
N TYR A 12 -0.26 -1.54 5.56
CA TYR A 12 0.25 -0.32 4.93
C TYR A 12 1.72 -0.10 5.27
N SER A 13 2.11 -0.32 6.53
CA SER A 13 3.50 -0.17 6.95
C SER A 13 4.42 -1.11 6.18
N ARG A 14 3.99 -2.36 5.99
CA ARG A 14 4.78 -3.32 5.23
C ARG A 14 4.90 -2.92 3.76
N ILE A 15 3.81 -2.46 3.17
CA ILE A 15 3.79 -2.03 1.77
C ILE A 15 4.74 -0.84 1.57
N VAL A 16 4.66 0.14 2.45
CA VAL A 16 5.51 1.33 2.36
C VAL A 16 6.99 0.96 2.51
N ALA A 17 7.30 0.08 3.47
CA ALA A 17 8.67 -0.37 3.67
C ALA A 17 9.22 -1.10 2.44
N MET A 18 8.42 -1.97 1.85
CA MET A 18 8.82 -2.69 0.65
C MET A 18 9.01 -1.73 -0.53
N LEU A 19 8.12 -0.77 -0.66
CA LEU A 19 8.22 0.24 -1.73
C LEU A 19 9.50 1.05 -1.59
N ALA A 20 9.80 1.49 -0.38
CA ALA A 20 11.00 2.26 -0.11
C ALA A 20 12.25 1.48 -0.51
N LYS A 21 12.27 0.19 -0.16
CA LYS A 21 13.40 -0.67 -0.46
C LYS A 21 13.57 -0.90 -1.96
N ARG A 22 12.46 -1.17 -2.65
CA ARG A 22 12.51 -1.46 -4.09
C ARG A 22 12.89 -0.24 -4.92
N LYS A 23 12.43 0.94 -4.51
CA LYS A 23 12.75 2.17 -5.22
C LYS A 23 14.02 2.83 -4.71
N ASN A 24 14.59 2.31 -3.63
CA ASN A 24 15.77 2.88 -3.00
C ASN A 24 15.54 4.34 -2.61
N ILE A 25 14.41 4.59 -1.97
CA ILE A 25 14.01 5.91 -1.50
C ILE A 25 13.76 5.86 0.00
N SER A 26 13.60 7.03 0.62
CA SER A 26 13.34 7.09 2.05
C SER A 26 11.92 6.59 2.36
N MET A 27 11.72 6.23 3.65
CA MET A 27 10.39 5.84 4.11
C MET A 27 9.39 6.98 3.92
N LEU A 28 9.83 8.22 4.15
CA LEU A 28 8.95 9.37 3.99
C LEU A 28 8.51 9.54 2.54
N GLU A 29 9.44 9.37 1.62
CA GLU A 29 9.12 9.45 0.19
C GLU A 29 8.16 8.33 -0.21
N ALA A 30 8.43 7.12 0.26
CA ALA A 30 7.56 5.98 -0.04
C ALA A 30 6.15 6.18 0.53
N LEU A 31 6.07 6.72 1.73
CA LEU A 31 4.80 7.01 2.39
C LEU A 31 4.01 8.03 1.58
N THR A 32 4.68 9.07 1.10
CA THR A 32 4.04 10.10 0.28
C THR A 32 3.52 9.51 -1.02
N ILE A 33 4.33 8.69 -1.68
CA ILE A 33 3.91 8.01 -2.91
C ILE A 33 2.67 7.15 -2.65
N PHE A 34 2.71 6.37 -1.57
CA PHE A 34 1.62 5.47 -1.25
C PHE A 34 0.31 6.22 -1.02
N TYR A 35 0.32 7.28 -0.21
CA TYR A 35 -0.91 8.00 0.11
C TYR A 35 -1.45 8.82 -1.05
N HIS A 36 -0.62 9.12 -2.04
CA HIS A 36 -1.07 9.81 -3.25
C HIS A 36 -1.37 8.85 -4.39
N SER A 37 -1.24 7.54 -4.15
CA SER A 37 -1.41 6.54 -5.19
C SER A 37 -2.88 6.25 -5.46
N GLN A 38 -3.15 5.80 -6.66
CA GLN A 38 -4.47 5.31 -7.04
C GLN A 38 -4.81 4.05 -6.25
N LEU A 39 -3.80 3.22 -5.98
CA LEU A 39 -3.99 2.00 -5.20
C LEU A 39 -4.54 2.31 -3.81
N TYR A 40 -3.94 3.30 -3.13
CA TYR A 40 -4.42 3.67 -1.80
C TYR A 40 -5.87 4.15 -1.85
N GLN A 41 -6.21 4.91 -2.88
CA GLN A 41 -7.57 5.38 -3.06
C GLN A 41 -8.55 4.21 -3.20
N LEU A 42 -8.20 3.22 -3.99
CA LEU A 42 -9.04 2.03 -4.16
C LEU A 42 -9.21 1.26 -2.85
N ILE A 43 -8.13 1.09 -2.11
CA ILE A 43 -8.17 0.38 -0.83
C ILE A 43 -9.04 1.15 0.18
N SER A 44 -8.85 2.46 0.28
CA SER A 44 -9.57 3.26 1.27
C SER A 44 -11.06 3.36 0.96
N GLU A 45 -11.43 3.25 -0.30
CA GLU A 45 -12.83 3.26 -0.71
C GLU A 45 -13.47 1.87 -0.66
N GLY A 46 -12.68 0.85 -0.35
CA GLY A 46 -13.18 -0.52 -0.23
C GLY A 46 -13.56 -1.15 -1.55
N ILE A 47 -13.02 -0.65 -2.65
CA ILE A 47 -13.33 -1.15 -3.97
C ILE A 47 -12.51 -2.41 -4.27
N SER A 48 -13.18 -3.46 -4.71
CA SER A 48 -12.54 -4.69 -5.23
C SER A 48 -11.70 -5.47 -4.22
N ASP A 49 -11.92 -5.27 -2.92
CA ASP A 49 -11.20 -6.02 -1.87
C ASP A 49 -9.68 -6.03 -2.04
N MET A 50 -9.13 -4.91 -2.54
CA MET A 50 -7.69 -4.81 -2.78
C MET A 50 -6.87 -5.05 -1.51
N HIS A 51 -7.44 -4.74 -0.35
CA HIS A 51 -6.74 -4.97 0.92
C HIS A 51 -6.50 -6.45 1.21
N CYS A 52 -7.16 -7.36 0.48
CA CYS A 52 -6.96 -8.80 0.64
C CYS A 52 -5.82 -9.34 -0.23
N MET A 53 -5.27 -8.52 -1.10
CA MET A 53 -4.17 -8.94 -1.97
C MET A 53 -2.87 -9.00 -1.19
N SER A 54 -1.91 -9.78 -1.69
CA SER A 54 -0.61 -9.89 -1.04
C SER A 54 0.14 -8.57 -1.06
N ASP A 55 1.04 -8.39 -0.10
CA ASP A 55 1.87 -7.20 -0.03
C ASP A 55 2.67 -7.02 -1.31
N GLU A 56 3.24 -8.12 -1.82
CA GLU A 56 4.04 -8.07 -3.05
C GLU A 56 3.23 -7.63 -4.25
N TYR A 57 2.01 -8.15 -4.37
CA TYR A 57 1.12 -7.75 -5.45
C TYR A 57 0.85 -6.25 -5.40
N LEU A 58 0.52 -5.75 -4.22
CA LEU A 58 0.18 -4.34 -4.05
C LEU A 58 1.39 -3.43 -4.31
N VAL A 59 2.58 -3.83 -3.86
CA VAL A 59 3.79 -3.06 -4.13
C VAL A 59 4.08 -3.04 -5.63
N GLN A 60 3.89 -4.15 -6.31
CA GLN A 60 4.11 -4.21 -7.74
C GLN A 60 3.15 -3.28 -8.48
N GLU A 61 1.89 -3.22 -8.05
CA GLU A 61 0.91 -2.31 -8.63
C GLU A 61 1.33 -0.85 -8.43
N LEU A 62 1.86 -0.52 -7.24
CA LEU A 62 2.39 0.81 -6.98
C LEU A 62 3.55 1.15 -7.89
N MET A 63 4.41 0.17 -8.15
CA MET A 63 5.57 0.39 -9.02
C MET A 63 5.17 0.67 -10.46
N MET A 64 3.98 0.25 -10.85
CA MET A 64 3.49 0.44 -12.21
C MET A 64 2.77 1.77 -12.42
N GLU A 65 2.49 2.49 -11.35
CA GLU A 65 1.83 3.80 -11.45
C GLU A 65 2.76 4.92 -11.88
#